data_1a88e5fd780e9e5617f2739457b5c575
#
_entry.id   1a88e5fd780e9e5617f2739457b5c575
#
_cell.length_a   1.000
_cell.length_b   1.000
_cell.length_c   1.000
_cell.angle_alpha   90.00
_cell.angle_beta   90.00
_cell.angle_gamma   90.00
#
_symmetry.space_group_name_H-M   'P 1'
#
loop_
_entity.id
_entity.type
_entity.pdbx_description
1 polymer ?
#
loop_
_entity_poly.entity_id
_entity_poly.type
_entity_poly.pdbx_seq_one_letter_code
_entity_poly.pdbx_strand_id
1 'polypeptide(L)'
;MAGKENSAMTILMDFAKPCKGKLIGSVVLAVLGALCGMIPYIAVSRGIIMICHEDYAFSKLAFLALIAFAGYLGQVWFGTFSTMKSHESAFIILRNIRMAITEKLSRVPMGTILDTPSGKFKTIIVDTVE
;
A
#
# COMPACT_ATOMS: atom_id res chain seq x y z
N MET A 1 -24.57 -16.55 3.18
CA MET A 1 -23.50 -15.95 2.33
C MET A 1 -22.22 -15.59 3.10
N ALA A 2 -22.26 -15.30 4.38
CA ALA A 2 -21.09 -14.96 5.21
C ALA A 2 -19.99 -16.04 5.33
N GLY A 3 -20.31 -17.32 5.24
CA GLY A 3 -19.31 -18.39 5.38
C GLY A 3 -18.33 -18.54 4.21
N LYS A 4 -18.68 -18.07 3.02
CA LYS A 4 -17.83 -18.17 1.82
C LYS A 4 -16.81 -17.04 1.74
N GLU A 5 -17.13 -15.86 2.26
CA GLU A 5 -16.22 -14.71 2.34
C GLU A 5 -15.12 -14.96 3.35
N ASN A 6 -15.45 -15.54 4.51
CA ASN A 6 -14.45 -15.88 5.53
C ASN A 6 -13.43 -16.91 5.01
N SER A 7 -13.86 -17.85 4.17
CA SER A 7 -12.97 -18.84 3.55
C SER A 7 -12.04 -18.19 2.51
N ALA A 8 -12.53 -17.27 1.69
CA ALA A 8 -11.72 -16.54 0.70
C ALA A 8 -10.69 -15.63 1.38
N MET A 9 -11.09 -14.90 2.44
CA MET A 9 -10.21 -14.04 3.21
C MET A 9 -9.10 -14.84 3.90
N THR A 10 -9.42 -16.03 4.43
CA THR A 10 -8.44 -16.92 5.07
C THR A 10 -7.41 -17.42 4.06
N ILE A 11 -7.84 -17.78 2.86
CA ILE A 11 -6.96 -18.23 1.78
C ILE A 11 -6.02 -17.08 1.34
N LEU A 12 -6.56 -15.87 1.15
CA LEU A 12 -5.77 -14.68 0.82
C LEU A 12 -4.73 -14.37 1.91
N MET A 13 -5.11 -14.49 3.18
CA MET A 13 -4.18 -14.30 4.29
C MET A 13 -3.07 -15.35 4.33
N ASP A 14 -3.34 -16.59 3.91
CA ASP A 14 -2.32 -17.65 3.80
C ASP A 14 -1.30 -17.31 2.70
N PHE A 15 -1.74 -16.82 1.55
CA PHE A 15 -0.84 -16.37 0.49
C PHE A 15 -0.05 -15.12 0.87
N ALA A 16 -0.57 -14.29 1.77
CA ALA A 16 0.09 -13.09 2.28
C ALA A 16 1.11 -13.39 3.40
N LYS A 17 1.07 -14.60 4.02
CA LYS A 17 1.99 -14.98 5.11
C LYS A 17 3.47 -14.70 4.84
N PRO A 18 4.05 -15.07 3.68
CA PRO A 18 5.46 -14.81 3.40
C PRO A 18 5.79 -13.32 3.26
N CYS A 19 4.79 -12.46 3.00
CA CYS A 19 4.97 -11.03 2.79
C CYS A 19 4.56 -10.16 4.00
N LYS A 20 4.13 -10.78 5.13
CA LYS A 20 3.65 -10.04 6.32
C LYS A 20 4.63 -8.99 6.82
N GLY A 21 5.92 -9.31 6.86
CA GLY A 21 6.95 -8.35 7.29
C GLY A 21 7.04 -7.12 6.39
N LYS A 22 6.93 -7.30 5.07
CA LYS A 22 6.93 -6.19 4.09
C LYS A 22 5.67 -5.36 4.18
N LEU A 23 4.51 -6.01 4.36
CA LEU A 23 3.22 -5.34 4.55
C LEU A 23 3.19 -4.51 5.84
N ILE A 24 3.61 -5.08 6.96
CA ILE A 24 3.71 -4.35 8.23
C ILE A 24 4.69 -3.17 8.10
N GLY A 25 5.84 -3.39 7.45
CA GLY A 25 6.81 -2.32 7.18
C GLY A 25 6.22 -1.20 6.33
N SER A 26 5.41 -1.49 5.31
CA SER A 26 4.74 -0.46 4.51
C SER A 26 3.72 0.34 5.33
N VAL A 27 2.95 -0.33 6.20
CA VAL A 27 1.98 0.34 7.08
C VAL A 27 2.69 1.26 8.08
N VAL A 28 3.78 0.80 8.71
CA VAL A 28 4.57 1.63 9.62
C VAL A 28 5.13 2.86 8.90
N LEU A 29 5.69 2.69 7.70
CA LEU A 29 6.17 3.83 6.90
C LEU A 29 5.03 4.78 6.51
N ALA A 30 3.83 4.26 6.19
CA ALA A 30 2.67 5.09 5.89
C ALA A 30 2.26 5.95 7.09
N VAL A 31 2.22 5.36 8.29
CA VAL A 31 1.91 6.08 9.53
C VAL A 31 2.96 7.16 9.82
N LEU A 32 4.25 6.84 9.68
CA LEU A 32 5.32 7.83 9.84
C LEU A 32 5.21 8.96 8.81
N GLY A 33 4.91 8.64 7.56
CA GLY A 33 4.65 9.63 6.52
C GLY A 33 3.46 10.54 6.85
N ALA A 34 2.36 9.98 7.36
CA ALA A 34 1.21 10.74 7.78
C ALA A 34 1.51 11.69 8.96
N LEU A 35 2.28 11.22 9.94
CA LEU A 35 2.73 12.05 11.07
C LEU A 35 3.62 13.20 10.60
N CYS A 36 4.59 12.92 9.72
CA CYS A 36 5.43 13.96 9.09
C CYS A 36 4.59 14.97 8.32
N GLY A 37 3.51 14.53 7.65
CA GLY A 37 2.58 15.38 6.93
C GLY A 37 1.77 16.33 7.80
N MET A 38 1.64 16.08 9.10
CA MET A 38 1.00 17.01 10.04
C MET A 38 1.90 18.20 10.43
N ILE A 39 3.23 18.04 10.31
CA ILE A 39 4.20 19.08 10.70
C ILE A 39 3.98 20.42 9.97
N PRO A 40 3.85 20.45 8.62
CA PRO A 40 3.63 21.72 7.91
C PRO A 40 2.33 22.42 8.33
N TYR A 41 1.26 21.69 8.64
CA TYR A 41 0.01 22.29 9.11
C TYR A 41 0.17 22.97 10.47
N ILE A 42 0.90 22.33 11.39
CA ILE A 42 1.22 22.91 12.70
C ILE A 42 2.11 24.15 12.53
N ALA A 43 3.10 24.08 11.65
CA ALA A 43 3.99 25.22 11.38
C ALA A 43 3.23 26.41 10.80
N VAL A 44 2.32 26.19 9.84
CA VAL A 44 1.48 27.26 9.26
C VAL A 44 0.55 27.85 10.32
N SER A 45 -0.11 27.02 11.12
CA SER A 45 -0.98 27.49 12.21
C SER A 45 -0.21 28.38 13.20
N ARG A 46 1.01 27.99 13.60
CA ARG A 46 1.89 28.78 14.47
C ARG A 46 2.32 30.09 13.81
N GLY A 47 2.63 30.05 12.52
CA GLY A 47 2.98 31.26 11.75
C GLY A 47 1.84 32.27 11.72
N ILE A 48 0.61 31.84 11.51
CA ILE A 48 -0.58 32.73 11.52
C ILE A 48 -0.75 33.37 12.91
N ILE A 49 -0.66 32.61 13.99
CA ILE A 49 -0.79 33.11 15.35
C ILE A 49 0.31 34.18 15.64
N MET A 50 1.56 33.95 15.21
CA MET A 50 2.65 34.92 15.39
C MET A 50 2.39 36.22 14.64
N ILE A 51 1.84 36.15 13.42
CA ILE A 51 1.50 37.34 12.64
C ILE A 51 0.37 38.12 13.32
N CYS A 52 -0.66 37.43 13.84
CA CYS A 52 -1.78 38.09 14.53
C CYS A 52 -1.36 38.78 15.84
N HIS A 53 -0.28 38.33 16.49
CA HIS A 53 0.26 38.92 17.72
C HIS A 53 1.35 39.97 17.47
N GLU A 54 1.59 40.37 16.22
CA GLU A 54 2.63 41.35 15.81
C GLU A 54 4.08 40.96 16.25
N ASP A 55 4.29 39.73 16.72
CA ASP A 55 5.59 39.22 17.14
C ASP A 55 6.31 38.47 16.00
N TYR A 56 6.41 39.13 14.84
CA TYR A 56 7.02 38.53 13.66
C TYR A 56 8.50 38.92 13.49
N ALA A 57 9.36 38.17 14.09
CA ALA A 57 10.76 38.24 13.71
C ALA A 57 10.96 37.36 12.45
N PHE A 58 11.56 37.93 11.40
CA PHE A 58 11.84 37.21 10.14
C PHE A 58 12.58 35.88 10.37
N SER A 59 13.50 35.83 11.33
CA SER A 59 14.23 34.64 11.71
C SER A 59 13.31 33.51 12.22
N LYS A 60 12.31 33.83 13.03
CA LYS A 60 11.34 32.84 13.56
C LYS A 60 10.46 32.30 12.44
N LEU A 61 10.02 33.15 11.52
CA LEU A 61 9.22 32.75 10.36
C LEU A 61 10.01 31.84 9.41
N ALA A 62 11.27 32.21 9.15
CA ALA A 62 12.17 31.39 8.32
C ALA A 62 12.41 30.02 8.94
N PHE A 63 12.57 29.92 10.27
CA PHE A 63 12.72 28.66 10.97
C PHE A 63 11.47 27.78 10.89
N LEU A 64 10.27 28.36 11.03
CA LEU A 64 9.02 27.63 10.84
C LEU A 64 8.87 27.13 9.40
N ALA A 65 9.24 27.91 8.41
CA ALA A 65 9.20 27.51 7.01
C ALA A 65 10.15 26.34 6.74
N LEU A 66 11.33 26.34 7.35
CA LEU A 66 12.30 25.26 7.24
C LEU A 66 11.78 23.96 7.87
N ILE A 67 11.13 24.03 9.03
CA ILE A 67 10.48 22.88 9.67
C ILE A 67 9.34 22.33 8.80
N ALA A 68 8.50 23.21 8.25
CA ALA A 68 7.42 22.80 7.36
C ALA A 68 7.97 22.09 6.11
N PHE A 69 9.02 22.62 5.51
CA PHE A 69 9.68 22.02 4.36
C PHE A 69 10.29 20.66 4.67
N ALA A 70 10.98 20.53 5.80
CA ALA A 70 11.53 19.25 6.25
C ALA A 70 10.44 18.20 6.52
N GLY A 71 9.32 18.61 7.14
CA GLY A 71 8.16 17.74 7.34
C GLY A 71 7.54 17.26 6.03
N TYR A 72 7.43 18.14 5.05
CA TYR A 72 6.92 17.80 3.72
C TYR A 72 7.84 16.81 2.99
N LEU A 73 9.15 17.04 3.01
CA LEU A 73 10.12 16.10 2.44
C LEU A 73 10.03 14.73 3.10
N GLY A 74 9.93 14.69 4.43
CA GLY A 74 9.74 13.44 5.18
C GLY A 74 8.47 12.69 4.76
N GLN A 75 7.35 13.40 4.61
CA GLN A 75 6.09 12.82 4.15
C GLN A 75 6.23 12.17 2.76
N VAL A 76 6.83 12.87 1.80
CA VAL A 76 7.04 12.37 0.45
C VAL A 76 7.94 11.13 0.46
N TRP A 77 9.04 11.16 1.20
CA TRP A 77 9.97 10.04 1.31
C TRP A 77 9.30 8.80 1.90
N PHE A 78 8.74 8.92 3.10
CA PHE A 78 8.08 7.80 3.76
C PHE A 78 6.89 7.27 2.97
N GLY A 79 6.10 8.16 2.35
CA GLY A 79 4.97 7.79 1.49
C GLY A 79 5.44 7.00 0.27
N THR A 80 6.46 7.46 -0.43
CA THR A 80 7.01 6.75 -1.61
C THR A 80 7.55 5.38 -1.24
N PHE A 81 8.33 5.26 -0.18
CA PHE A 81 8.85 3.96 0.26
C PHE A 81 7.74 3.01 0.74
N SER A 82 6.72 3.53 1.41
CA SER A 82 5.55 2.75 1.81
C SER A 82 4.83 2.16 0.59
N THR A 83 4.55 3.00 -0.40
CA THR A 83 3.87 2.59 -1.64
C THR A 83 4.70 1.56 -2.40
N MET A 84 6.00 1.77 -2.53
CA MET A 84 6.91 0.85 -3.22
C MET A 84 6.92 -0.54 -2.57
N LYS A 85 7.00 -0.62 -1.24
CA LYS A 85 6.94 -1.88 -0.50
C LYS A 85 5.56 -2.55 -0.60
N SER A 86 4.50 -1.76 -0.62
CA SER A 86 3.14 -2.27 -0.81
C SER A 86 2.97 -2.91 -2.18
N HIS A 87 3.40 -2.24 -3.26
CA HIS A 87 3.36 -2.79 -4.61
C HIS A 87 4.21 -4.05 -4.75
N GLU A 88 5.43 -4.06 -4.21
CA GLU A 88 6.28 -5.26 -4.23
C GLU A 88 5.58 -6.46 -3.56
N SER A 89 4.93 -6.23 -2.43
CA SER A 89 4.17 -7.26 -1.73
C SER A 89 2.97 -7.76 -2.53
N ALA A 90 2.24 -6.86 -3.18
CA ALA A 90 1.12 -7.20 -4.04
C ALA A 90 1.55 -8.08 -5.22
N PHE A 91 2.64 -7.75 -5.90
CA PHE A 91 3.17 -8.55 -7.01
C PHE A 91 3.60 -9.96 -6.57
N ILE A 92 4.20 -10.11 -5.39
CA ILE A 92 4.57 -11.42 -4.85
C ILE A 92 3.33 -12.27 -4.58
N ILE A 93 2.31 -11.69 -3.96
CA ILE A 93 1.05 -12.38 -3.67
C ILE A 93 0.38 -12.81 -4.99
N LEU A 94 0.30 -11.91 -5.96
CA LEU A 94 -0.27 -12.18 -7.28
C LEU A 94 0.45 -13.32 -7.99
N ARG A 95 1.79 -13.30 -7.97
CA ARG A 95 2.61 -14.38 -8.52
C ARG A 95 2.30 -15.73 -7.84
N ASN A 96 2.22 -15.75 -6.51
CA ASN A 96 1.93 -16.97 -5.75
C ASN A 96 0.54 -17.53 -6.08
N ILE A 97 -0.46 -16.66 -6.22
CA ILE A 97 -1.81 -17.05 -6.63
C ILE A 97 -1.80 -17.65 -8.04
N ARG A 98 -1.13 -16.98 -9.00
CA ARG A 98 -1.01 -17.48 -10.39
C ARG A 98 -0.33 -18.86 -10.42
N MET A 99 0.74 -19.06 -9.67
CA MET A 99 1.43 -20.35 -9.57
C MET A 99 0.51 -21.44 -8.97
N ALA A 100 -0.23 -21.13 -7.91
CA ALA A 100 -1.16 -22.08 -7.30
C ALA A 100 -2.31 -22.50 -8.25
N ILE A 101 -2.81 -21.55 -9.04
CA ILE A 101 -3.83 -21.82 -10.08
C ILE A 101 -3.24 -22.72 -11.17
N THR A 102 -2.04 -22.42 -11.66
CA THR A 102 -1.37 -23.21 -12.71
C THR A 102 -1.08 -24.64 -12.23
N GLU A 103 -0.62 -24.79 -11.00
CA GLU A 103 -0.38 -26.13 -10.40
C GLU A 103 -1.69 -26.93 -10.28
N LYS A 104 -2.77 -26.31 -9.84
CA LYS A 104 -4.08 -26.98 -9.80
C LYS A 104 -4.56 -27.37 -11.19
N LEU A 105 -4.42 -26.50 -12.18
CA LEU A 105 -4.79 -26.79 -13.57
C LEU A 105 -3.97 -27.95 -14.16
N SER A 106 -2.69 -28.05 -13.84
CA SER A 106 -1.84 -29.15 -14.32
C SER A 106 -2.23 -30.53 -13.76
N ARG A 107 -2.96 -30.55 -12.66
CA ARG A 107 -3.47 -31.80 -12.03
C ARG A 107 -4.87 -32.18 -12.50
N VAL A 108 -5.55 -31.34 -13.29
CA VAL A 108 -6.88 -31.64 -13.84
C VAL A 108 -6.74 -32.51 -15.07
N PRO A 109 -7.50 -33.62 -15.21
CA PRO A 109 -7.47 -34.46 -16.39
C PRO A 109 -7.78 -33.67 -17.67
N MET A 110 -7.06 -33.93 -18.74
CA MET A 110 -7.19 -33.23 -20.04
C MET A 110 -8.61 -33.18 -20.60
N GLY A 111 -9.46 -34.20 -20.30
CA GLY A 111 -10.84 -34.25 -20.75
C GLY A 111 -11.70 -33.07 -20.23
N THR A 112 -11.48 -32.64 -19.00
CA THR A 112 -12.24 -31.54 -18.40
C THR A 112 -11.79 -30.17 -18.93
N ILE A 113 -10.54 -30.07 -19.40
CA ILE A 113 -9.99 -28.82 -19.97
C ILE A 113 -10.51 -28.59 -21.39
N LEU A 114 -10.72 -29.64 -22.16
CA LEU A 114 -11.22 -29.58 -23.54
C LEU A 114 -12.69 -29.13 -23.62
N ASP A 115 -13.49 -29.43 -22.59
CA ASP A 115 -14.89 -29.02 -22.51
C ASP A 115 -15.10 -27.55 -22.10
N THR A 116 -14.03 -26.90 -21.67
CA THR A 116 -14.11 -25.48 -21.25
C THR A 116 -13.43 -24.59 -22.29
N PRO A 117 -14.13 -23.57 -22.85
CA PRO A 117 -13.55 -22.66 -23.82
C PRO A 117 -12.25 -22.03 -23.29
N SER A 118 -11.15 -22.15 -24.04
CA SER A 118 -9.82 -21.64 -23.65
C SER A 118 -9.81 -20.15 -23.30
N GLY A 119 -10.74 -19.38 -23.84
CA GLY A 119 -10.96 -17.97 -23.50
C GLY A 119 -11.36 -17.76 -22.03
N LYS A 120 -12.14 -18.67 -21.44
CA LYS A 120 -12.59 -18.58 -20.04
C LYS A 120 -11.44 -18.78 -19.05
N PHE A 121 -10.46 -19.63 -19.36
CA PHE A 121 -9.25 -19.79 -18.57
C PHE A 121 -8.36 -18.55 -18.63
N LYS A 122 -8.22 -17.94 -19.80
CA LYS A 122 -7.49 -16.67 -19.95
C LYS A 122 -8.09 -15.57 -19.08
N THR A 123 -9.41 -15.41 -19.11
CA THR A 123 -10.13 -14.42 -18.30
C THR A 123 -9.92 -14.66 -16.80
N ILE A 124 -9.97 -15.91 -16.32
CA ILE A 124 -9.78 -16.24 -14.92
C ILE A 124 -8.32 -15.99 -14.49
N ILE A 125 -7.33 -16.35 -15.31
CA ILE A 125 -5.91 -16.26 -14.92
C ILE A 125 -5.35 -14.85 -15.10
N VAL A 126 -5.79 -14.13 -16.11
CA VAL A 126 -5.26 -12.81 -16.45
C VAL A 126 -6.17 -11.70 -15.94
N ASP A 127 -7.43 -11.69 -16.32
CA ASP A 127 -8.32 -10.55 -16.08
C ASP A 127 -8.93 -10.54 -14.67
N THR A 128 -9.06 -11.72 -14.01
CA THR A 128 -9.64 -11.81 -12.66
C THR A 128 -8.59 -11.66 -11.57
N VAL A 129 -7.31 -11.90 -11.89
CA VAL A 129 -6.19 -11.85 -10.94
C VAL A 129 -5.38 -10.55 -11.08
N GLU A 130 -5.58 -9.77 -12.13
CA GLU A 130 -5.09 -8.40 -12.29
C GLU A 130 -6.07 -7.37 -11.70
#